data_a00931e488f72916ad8ef8eac0bf4b73
#
_entry.id   a00931e488f72916ad8ef8eac0bf4b73
#
_cell.length_a   1.000
_cell.length_b   1.000
_cell.length_c   1.000
_cell.angle_alpha   90.00
_cell.angle_beta   90.00
_cell.angle_gamma   90.00
#
_symmetry.space_group_name_H-M   'P 1'
#
loop_
_entity.id
_entity.type
_entity.pdbx_description
1 polymer ?
#
loop_
_entity_poly.entity_id
_entity_poly.type
_entity_poly.pdbx_seq_one_letter_code
_entity_poly.pdbx_strand_id
1 'polypeptide(L)'
;QGYSSAASDVYKRQASQYAQLSELLSGAAETLEAQPTAAETLLTYRVGAALRPKEGENVSGDSVTHFETEDGRLCLLLSDGMGCGEAAQRESSMAARLLERFLSAGIDAPPALKTLNSALSLRAESTDSFTTVDLLTLSLQTLEGELYKYGAAPSYLKRGGTVRRVTCSCLPAGLQEGSPPPEATHIKLSPGCFLVMLSDGVADSLDDEWLQNLLAGWEGHDPQQLVAAILADSMEKRGGTDDAGVLALYIPEDSGGAQAV
;
A
#
# COMPACT_ATOMS: atom_id res chain seq x y z
N GLN A 1 -24.31 16.98 -35.10
CA GLN A 1 -24.59 17.07 -33.65
C GLN A 1 -23.64 16.20 -32.77
N GLY A 2 -22.95 15.19 -33.30
CA GLY A 2 -22.03 14.32 -32.51
C GLY A 2 -20.67 14.93 -32.16
N TYR A 3 -20.14 15.83 -32.97
CA TYR A 3 -18.81 16.44 -32.77
C TYR A 3 -18.75 17.43 -31.56
N SER A 4 -19.88 18.05 -31.21
CA SER A 4 -19.97 19.00 -30.10
C SER A 4 -19.94 18.31 -28.73
N SER A 5 -20.48 17.11 -28.62
CA SER A 5 -20.49 16.31 -27.36
C SER A 5 -19.10 15.77 -27.02
N ALA A 6 -18.42 15.14 -27.98
CA ALA A 6 -17.08 14.60 -27.77
C ALA A 6 -16.04 15.68 -27.40
N ALA A 7 -16.10 16.85 -28.06
CA ALA A 7 -15.22 17.97 -27.68
C ALA A 7 -15.50 18.47 -26.25
N SER A 8 -16.76 18.54 -25.83
CA SER A 8 -17.15 18.95 -24.48
C SER A 8 -16.61 17.96 -23.44
N ASP A 9 -16.65 16.66 -23.71
CA ASP A 9 -16.17 15.62 -22.81
C ASP A 9 -14.64 15.64 -22.67
N VAL A 10 -13.92 15.87 -23.78
CA VAL A 10 -12.46 16.07 -23.75
C VAL A 10 -12.09 17.29 -22.89
N TYR A 11 -12.79 18.41 -23.06
CA TYR A 11 -12.53 19.61 -22.23
C TYR A 11 -12.83 19.38 -20.76
N LYS A 12 -13.88 18.65 -20.41
CA LYS A 12 -14.19 18.30 -19.02
C LYS A 12 -13.10 17.41 -18.38
N ARG A 13 -12.62 16.41 -19.12
CA ARG A 13 -11.51 15.54 -18.68
C ARG A 13 -10.22 16.34 -18.47
N GLN A 14 -9.86 17.20 -19.43
CA GLN A 14 -8.69 18.07 -19.28
C GLN A 14 -8.83 19.02 -18.09
N ALA A 15 -9.98 19.64 -17.87
CA ALA A 15 -10.23 20.50 -16.72
C ALA A 15 -10.09 19.74 -15.40
N SER A 16 -10.57 18.50 -15.32
CA SER A 16 -10.39 17.63 -14.16
C SER A 16 -8.91 17.31 -13.90
N GLN A 17 -8.14 17.02 -14.95
CA GLN A 17 -6.70 16.75 -14.83
C GLN A 17 -5.93 17.99 -14.36
N TYR A 18 -6.24 19.17 -14.88
CA TYR A 18 -5.61 20.41 -14.41
C TYR A 18 -5.97 20.74 -12.97
N ALA A 19 -7.22 20.48 -12.54
CA ALA A 19 -7.63 20.68 -11.16
C ALA A 19 -6.84 19.75 -10.21
N GLN A 20 -6.68 18.46 -10.58
CA GLN A 20 -5.89 17.51 -9.82
C GLN A 20 -4.40 17.90 -9.73
N LEU A 21 -3.82 18.35 -10.84
CA LEU A 21 -2.43 18.81 -10.87
C LEU A 21 -2.25 20.06 -9.99
N SER A 22 -3.21 20.99 -10.02
CA SER A 22 -3.21 22.16 -9.16
C SER A 22 -3.27 21.79 -7.67
N GLU A 23 -4.10 20.81 -7.30
CA GLU A 23 -4.23 20.30 -5.95
C GLU A 23 -2.91 19.65 -5.46
N LEU A 24 -2.26 18.86 -6.34
CA LEU A 24 -0.94 18.28 -6.07
C LEU A 24 0.15 19.34 -5.86
N LEU A 25 0.19 20.36 -6.73
CA LEU A 25 1.17 21.45 -6.63
C LEU A 25 0.95 22.30 -5.39
N SER A 26 -0.31 22.52 -4.99
CA SER A 26 -0.64 23.25 -3.77
C SER A 26 -0.18 22.49 -2.52
N GLY A 27 -0.43 21.18 -2.46
CA GLY A 27 0.05 20.33 -1.37
C GLY A 27 1.58 20.30 -1.27
N ALA A 28 2.28 20.21 -2.41
CA ALA A 28 3.74 20.30 -2.45
C ALA A 28 4.27 21.64 -1.96
N ALA A 29 3.60 22.75 -2.33
CA ALA A 29 3.99 24.10 -1.89
C ALA A 29 3.83 24.26 -0.36
N GLU A 30 2.71 23.78 0.20
CA GLU A 30 2.48 23.82 1.66
C GLU A 30 3.53 23.00 2.42
N THR A 31 3.96 21.86 1.88
CA THR A 31 5.01 21.02 2.47
C THR A 31 6.38 21.69 2.45
N LEU A 32 6.69 22.44 1.38
CA LEU A 32 7.95 23.20 1.27
C LEU A 32 8.01 24.40 2.22
N GLU A 33 6.88 24.95 2.62
CA GLU A 33 6.79 26.06 3.59
C GLU A 33 6.86 25.58 5.05
N ALA A 34 6.62 24.30 5.32
CA ALA A 34 6.78 23.68 6.63
C ALA A 34 8.26 23.60 6.99
N GLN A 35 8.75 24.46 7.85
CA GLN A 35 10.13 24.41 8.36
C GLN A 35 10.32 23.15 9.22
N PRO A 36 11.43 22.41 9.06
CA PRO A 36 11.74 21.27 9.93
C PRO A 36 11.96 21.78 11.36
N THR A 37 11.04 21.46 12.24
CA THR A 37 11.22 21.57 13.69
C THR A 37 12.25 20.53 14.14
N ALA A 38 13.07 20.92 15.13
CA ALA A 38 14.17 20.21 15.79
C ALA A 38 14.24 18.69 15.56
N ALA A 39 15.44 18.14 15.36
CA ALA A 39 15.68 16.71 15.17
C ALA A 39 15.01 15.88 16.27
N GLU A 40 13.77 15.48 16.03
CA GLU A 40 13.03 14.56 16.88
C GLU A 40 13.56 13.15 16.62
N THR A 41 13.76 12.40 17.68
CA THR A 41 14.26 11.01 17.60
C THR A 41 13.21 10.15 16.93
N LEU A 42 13.45 9.74 15.70
CA LEU A 42 12.59 8.80 14.99
C LEU A 42 12.71 7.41 15.64
N LEU A 43 11.57 6.74 15.75
CA LEU A 43 11.51 5.38 16.27
C LEU A 43 12.07 4.39 15.25
N THR A 44 12.73 3.35 15.73
CA THR A 44 13.29 2.30 14.87
C THR A 44 12.18 1.36 14.42
N TYR A 45 12.35 0.78 13.23
CA TYR A 45 11.45 -0.23 12.68
C TYR A 45 12.25 -1.29 11.91
N ARG A 46 11.60 -2.41 11.61
CA ARG A 46 12.12 -3.45 10.72
C ARG A 46 11.05 -3.84 9.72
N VAL A 47 11.44 -4.08 8.47
CA VAL A 47 10.55 -4.52 7.41
C VAL A 47 11.02 -5.86 6.86
N GLY A 48 10.09 -6.77 6.64
CA GLY A 48 10.27 -7.99 5.88
C GLY A 48 9.34 -7.99 4.67
N ALA A 49 9.81 -8.46 3.53
CA ALA A 49 9.02 -8.52 2.31
C ALA A 49 9.41 -9.73 1.47
N ALA A 50 8.44 -10.34 0.82
CA ALA A 50 8.68 -11.34 -0.22
C ALA A 50 7.52 -11.41 -1.20
N LEU A 51 7.86 -11.80 -2.42
CA LEU A 51 6.96 -12.07 -3.52
C LEU A 51 7.17 -13.52 -3.99
N ARG A 52 6.10 -14.22 -4.31
CA ARG A 52 6.11 -15.52 -4.95
C ARG A 52 5.28 -15.44 -6.21
N PRO A 53 5.86 -15.72 -7.40
CA PRO A 53 5.10 -15.82 -8.63
C PRO A 53 4.08 -16.96 -8.56
N LYS A 54 3.01 -16.83 -9.33
CA LYS A 54 2.11 -17.92 -9.66
C LYS A 54 2.88 -19.07 -10.30
N GLU A 55 2.45 -20.31 -10.06
CA GLU A 55 3.07 -21.48 -10.66
C GLU A 55 3.08 -21.40 -12.19
N GLY A 56 4.27 -21.59 -12.79
CA GLY A 56 4.49 -21.44 -14.23
C GLY A 56 4.88 -20.04 -14.69
N GLU A 57 4.81 -19.02 -13.83
CA GLU A 57 5.27 -17.67 -14.13
C GLU A 57 6.70 -17.45 -13.61
N ASN A 58 7.46 -16.58 -14.30
CA ASN A 58 8.82 -16.21 -13.89
C ASN A 58 8.88 -15.02 -12.96
N VAL A 59 7.83 -14.20 -12.96
CA VAL A 59 7.74 -12.96 -12.17
C VAL A 59 6.36 -12.86 -11.52
N SER A 60 6.30 -12.28 -10.33
CA SER A 60 5.05 -11.98 -9.65
C SER A 60 4.37 -10.76 -10.26
N GLY A 61 3.05 -10.82 -10.41
CA GLY A 61 2.22 -9.67 -10.73
C GLY A 61 2.12 -8.66 -9.60
N ASP A 62 2.42 -9.08 -8.37
CA ASP A 62 2.47 -8.20 -7.21
C ASP A 62 3.72 -7.33 -7.17
N SER A 63 3.61 -6.20 -6.51
CA SER A 63 4.74 -5.31 -6.21
C SER A 63 4.67 -4.85 -4.76
N VAL A 64 5.81 -4.88 -4.07
CA VAL A 64 5.96 -4.37 -2.70
C VAL A 64 7.10 -3.38 -2.63
N THR A 65 6.93 -2.31 -1.87
CA THR A 65 8.00 -1.34 -1.57
C THR A 65 7.76 -0.69 -0.21
N HIS A 66 8.84 -0.16 0.36
CA HIS A 66 8.77 0.70 1.54
C HIS A 66 9.85 1.78 1.41
N PHE A 67 9.57 2.96 1.92
CA PHE A 67 10.47 4.10 1.87
C PHE A 67 10.11 5.09 2.98
N GLU A 68 11.06 5.95 3.32
CA GLU A 68 10.84 7.08 4.22
C GLU A 68 10.71 8.37 3.42
N THR A 69 9.83 9.25 3.85
CA THR A 69 9.66 10.60 3.33
C THR A 69 10.53 11.58 4.12
N GLU A 70 10.86 12.73 3.53
CA GLU A 70 11.70 13.74 4.18
C GLU A 70 11.12 14.30 5.49
N ASP A 71 9.79 14.25 5.64
CA ASP A 71 9.06 14.66 6.85
C ASP A 71 8.98 13.56 7.93
N GLY A 72 9.73 12.46 7.79
CA GLY A 72 9.85 11.40 8.79
C GLY A 72 8.67 10.43 8.85
N ARG A 73 7.94 10.28 7.75
CA ARG A 73 6.92 9.23 7.60
C ARG A 73 7.51 8.00 6.93
N LEU A 74 7.17 6.83 7.45
CA LEU A 74 7.40 5.54 6.79
C LEU A 74 6.20 5.20 5.94
N CYS A 75 6.42 4.92 4.66
CA CYS A 75 5.42 4.42 3.74
C CYS A 75 5.67 2.93 3.43
N LEU A 76 4.63 2.11 3.55
CA LEU A 76 4.61 0.73 3.07
C LEU A 76 3.55 0.62 1.98
N LEU A 77 3.89 -0.04 0.89
CA LEU A 77 3.02 -0.16 -0.26
C LEU A 77 3.06 -1.57 -0.83
N LEU A 78 1.90 -2.17 -0.98
CA LEU A 78 1.67 -3.40 -1.71
C LEU A 78 0.63 -3.13 -2.80
N SER A 79 0.91 -3.56 -4.02
CA SER A 79 0.02 -3.43 -5.17
C SER A 79 -0.02 -4.75 -5.90
N ASP A 80 -1.22 -5.25 -6.17
CA ASP A 80 -1.47 -6.47 -6.92
C ASP A 80 -2.07 -6.10 -8.27
N GLY A 81 -1.34 -6.44 -9.35
CA GLY A 81 -1.72 -6.16 -10.72
C GLY A 81 -2.69 -7.21 -11.26
N MET A 82 -3.66 -6.76 -12.06
CA MET A 82 -4.63 -7.67 -12.65
C MET A 82 -3.97 -8.76 -13.51
N GLY A 83 -4.28 -10.02 -13.22
CA GLY A 83 -3.77 -11.17 -13.94
C GLY A 83 -2.49 -11.74 -13.33
N CYS A 84 -1.52 -12.14 -14.14
CA CYS A 84 -0.26 -12.71 -13.68
C CYS A 84 0.90 -12.37 -14.63
N GLY A 85 2.13 -12.65 -14.17
CA GLY A 85 3.34 -12.50 -14.96
C GLY A 85 3.71 -11.04 -15.27
N GLU A 86 4.46 -10.82 -16.38
CA GLU A 86 5.05 -9.51 -16.70
C GLU A 86 4.03 -8.38 -16.94
N ALA A 87 2.82 -8.69 -17.43
CA ALA A 87 1.80 -7.67 -17.69
C ALA A 87 1.26 -7.12 -16.36
N ALA A 88 0.87 -8.00 -15.44
CA ALA A 88 0.41 -7.63 -14.11
C ALA A 88 1.51 -6.91 -13.32
N GLN A 89 2.78 -7.42 -13.40
CA GLN A 89 3.91 -6.77 -12.76
C GLN A 89 4.14 -5.34 -13.26
N ARG A 90 3.97 -5.06 -14.55
CA ARG A 90 4.10 -3.70 -15.08
C ARG A 90 3.07 -2.76 -14.50
N GLU A 91 1.82 -3.19 -14.33
CA GLU A 91 0.74 -2.38 -13.77
C GLU A 91 0.99 -2.10 -12.27
N SER A 92 1.21 -3.14 -11.47
CA SER A 92 1.46 -3.01 -10.03
C SER A 92 2.71 -2.17 -9.74
N SER A 93 3.82 -2.43 -10.45
CA SER A 93 5.07 -1.68 -10.26
C SER A 93 4.99 -0.24 -10.77
N MET A 94 4.16 0.05 -11.77
CA MET A 94 3.90 1.42 -12.19
C MET A 94 3.10 2.17 -11.12
N ALA A 95 2.04 1.56 -10.58
CA ALA A 95 1.26 2.14 -9.50
C ALA A 95 2.12 2.42 -8.26
N ALA A 96 2.95 1.44 -7.86
CA ALA A 96 3.85 1.58 -6.73
C ALA A 96 4.85 2.73 -6.92
N ARG A 97 5.53 2.79 -8.08
CA ARG A 97 6.49 3.87 -8.39
C ARG A 97 5.87 5.24 -8.48
N LEU A 98 4.64 5.34 -8.99
CA LEU A 98 3.96 6.63 -9.08
C LEU A 98 3.61 7.16 -7.68
N LEU A 99 3.07 6.31 -6.81
CA LEU A 99 2.77 6.68 -5.42
C LEU A 99 4.04 7.01 -4.64
N GLU A 100 5.09 6.20 -4.76
CA GLU A 100 6.38 6.47 -4.12
C GLU A 100 6.92 7.87 -4.50
N ARG A 101 6.88 8.24 -5.78
CA ARG A 101 7.33 9.56 -6.24
C ARG A 101 6.48 10.69 -5.70
N PHE A 102 5.17 10.54 -5.65
CA PHE A 102 4.28 11.56 -5.11
C PHE A 102 4.50 11.77 -3.62
N LEU A 103 4.52 10.68 -2.86
CA LEU A 103 4.69 10.73 -1.40
C LEU A 103 6.08 11.23 -1.01
N SER A 104 7.14 10.81 -1.73
CA SER A 104 8.50 11.33 -1.53
C SER A 104 8.65 12.79 -1.91
N ALA A 105 7.82 13.32 -2.81
CA ALA A 105 7.75 14.73 -3.13
C ALA A 105 6.90 15.54 -2.12
N GLY A 106 6.44 14.92 -1.03
CA GLY A 106 5.65 15.57 0.00
C GLY A 106 4.16 15.73 -0.32
N ILE A 107 3.66 15.04 -1.37
CA ILE A 107 2.24 15.06 -1.70
C ILE A 107 1.52 14.09 -0.76
N ASP A 108 0.42 14.53 -0.15
CA ASP A 108 -0.37 13.70 0.74
C ASP A 108 -1.01 12.49 0.04
N ALA A 109 -1.27 11.42 0.81
CA ALA A 109 -1.81 10.18 0.28
C ALA A 109 -3.15 10.33 -0.45
N PRO A 110 -4.16 11.06 0.05
CA PRO A 110 -5.43 11.17 -0.66
C PRO A 110 -5.34 11.78 -2.07
N PRO A 111 -4.68 12.93 -2.32
CA PRO A 111 -4.51 13.46 -3.67
C PRO A 111 -3.63 12.56 -4.54
N ALA A 112 -2.59 11.93 -4.00
CA ALA A 112 -1.75 10.99 -4.74
C ALA A 112 -2.55 9.76 -5.22
N LEU A 113 -3.35 9.16 -4.35
CA LEU A 113 -4.23 8.03 -4.64
C LEU A 113 -5.31 8.38 -5.66
N LYS A 114 -5.93 9.56 -5.55
CA LYS A 114 -6.91 10.07 -6.51
C LYS A 114 -6.29 10.22 -7.90
N THR A 115 -5.07 10.77 -7.98
CA THR A 115 -4.34 10.93 -9.24
C THR A 115 -3.98 9.59 -9.85
N LEU A 116 -3.51 8.63 -9.05
CA LEU A 116 -3.26 7.26 -9.49
C LEU A 116 -4.53 6.64 -10.10
N ASN A 117 -5.66 6.69 -9.37
CA ASN A 117 -6.93 6.13 -9.86
C ASN A 117 -7.33 6.74 -11.20
N SER A 118 -7.24 8.06 -11.36
CA SER A 118 -7.55 8.73 -12.61
C SER A 118 -6.61 8.33 -13.75
N ALA A 119 -5.31 8.20 -13.47
CA ALA A 119 -4.32 7.79 -14.47
C ALA A 119 -4.57 6.35 -14.96
N LEU A 120 -4.92 5.43 -14.06
CA LEU A 120 -5.26 4.05 -14.39
C LEU A 120 -6.59 3.96 -15.15
N SER A 121 -7.64 4.69 -14.72
CA SER A 121 -8.94 4.69 -15.40
C SER A 121 -8.85 5.18 -16.85
N LEU A 122 -8.00 6.17 -17.13
CA LEU A 122 -7.76 6.64 -18.50
C LEU A 122 -7.08 5.58 -19.39
N ARG A 123 -6.26 4.71 -18.79
CA ARG A 123 -5.63 3.59 -19.50
C ARG A 123 -6.58 2.40 -19.67
N ALA A 124 -7.46 2.17 -18.71
CA ALA A 124 -8.42 1.06 -18.71
C ALA A 124 -9.38 1.10 -19.92
N GLU A 125 -9.67 2.28 -20.48
CA GLU A 125 -10.43 2.40 -21.74
C GLU A 125 -9.78 1.66 -22.92
N SER A 126 -8.48 1.33 -22.82
CA SER A 126 -7.72 0.65 -23.87
C SER A 126 -7.20 -0.75 -23.50
N THR A 127 -7.14 -1.11 -22.20
CA THR A 127 -6.38 -2.30 -21.74
C THR A 127 -6.94 -3.02 -20.51
N ASP A 128 -8.14 -2.73 -20.02
CA ASP A 128 -8.66 -3.29 -18.75
C ASP A 128 -7.64 -3.22 -17.57
N SER A 129 -6.89 -2.12 -17.50
CA SER A 129 -5.82 -1.94 -16.53
C SER A 129 -6.35 -1.44 -15.20
N PHE A 130 -6.39 -2.30 -14.17
CA PHE A 130 -6.64 -1.91 -12.80
C PHE A 130 -5.71 -2.69 -11.85
N THR A 131 -5.52 -2.17 -10.66
CA THR A 131 -4.67 -2.80 -9.65
C THR A 131 -5.22 -2.55 -8.26
N THR A 132 -4.96 -3.47 -7.34
CA THR A 132 -5.20 -3.19 -5.93
C THR A 132 -4.09 -2.31 -5.38
N VAL A 133 -4.38 -1.53 -4.34
CA VAL A 133 -3.38 -0.76 -3.61
C VAL A 133 -3.65 -0.87 -2.12
N ASP A 134 -2.65 -1.25 -1.38
CA ASP A 134 -2.61 -1.23 0.08
C ASP A 134 -1.46 -0.32 0.50
N LEU A 135 -1.78 0.86 1.03
CA LEU A 135 -0.81 1.90 1.38
C LEU A 135 -0.93 2.26 2.86
N LEU A 136 0.16 2.09 3.59
CA LEU A 136 0.36 2.67 4.92
C LEU A 136 1.20 3.93 4.81
N THR A 137 0.78 4.99 5.51
CA THR A 137 1.62 6.14 5.87
C THR A 137 1.69 6.24 7.38
N LEU A 138 2.89 6.14 7.96
CA LEU A 138 3.10 6.06 9.41
C LEU A 138 4.10 7.11 9.86
N SER A 139 3.75 7.96 10.83
CA SER A 139 4.70 8.83 11.50
C SER A 139 5.66 8.01 12.37
N LEU A 140 6.96 8.12 12.12
CA LEU A 140 7.99 7.48 12.95
C LEU A 140 8.22 8.18 14.30
N GLN A 141 7.58 9.32 14.53
CA GLN A 141 7.62 10.05 15.81
C GLN A 141 6.53 9.54 16.75
N THR A 142 5.32 9.35 16.26
CA THR A 142 4.14 9.05 17.08
C THR A 142 3.65 7.62 16.95
N LEU A 143 4.09 6.87 15.92
CA LEU A 143 3.56 5.58 15.48
C LEU A 143 2.06 5.62 15.17
N GLU A 144 1.54 6.80 14.87
CA GLU A 144 0.20 6.99 14.33
C GLU A 144 0.26 7.08 12.82
N GLY A 145 -0.70 6.48 12.14
CA GLY A 145 -0.71 6.43 10.70
C GLY A 145 -2.07 6.14 10.10
N GLU A 146 -2.09 6.10 8.79
CA GLU A 146 -3.28 5.90 7.99
C GLU A 146 -3.05 4.76 6.99
N LEU A 147 -4.02 3.87 6.93
CA LEU A 147 -4.03 2.76 5.99
C LEU A 147 -5.12 3.00 4.96
N TYR A 148 -4.72 3.03 3.69
CA TYR A 148 -5.60 3.24 2.53
C TYR A 148 -5.63 1.98 1.68
N LYS A 149 -6.82 1.56 1.25
CA LYS A 149 -6.98 0.32 0.49
C LYS A 149 -7.88 0.52 -0.74
N TYR A 150 -7.35 0.34 -1.93
CA TYR A 150 -8.10 0.16 -3.17
C TYR A 150 -8.23 -1.33 -3.49
N GLY A 151 -9.38 -1.95 -3.20
CA GLY A 151 -9.66 -3.34 -3.51
C GLY A 151 -8.71 -4.37 -2.90
N ALA A 152 -7.83 -3.94 -2.00
CA ALA A 152 -6.76 -4.77 -1.44
C ALA A 152 -7.30 -5.78 -0.42
N ALA A 153 -6.63 -6.92 -0.32
CA ALA A 153 -6.86 -7.95 0.68
C ALA A 153 -6.74 -7.40 2.11
N PRO A 154 -7.28 -8.07 3.14
CA PRO A 154 -7.16 -7.64 4.51
C PRO A 154 -5.72 -7.46 4.96
N SER A 155 -5.46 -6.45 5.80
CA SER A 155 -4.19 -6.30 6.54
C SER A 155 -4.41 -6.67 8.00
N TYR A 156 -3.35 -7.06 8.70
CA TYR A 156 -3.43 -7.58 10.05
C TYR A 156 -2.51 -6.81 10.99
N LEU A 157 -3.06 -6.36 12.11
CA LEU A 157 -2.32 -5.78 13.22
C LEU A 157 -2.20 -6.83 14.32
N LYS A 158 -0.95 -7.20 14.68
CA LYS A 158 -0.66 -8.17 15.72
C LYS A 158 0.04 -7.49 16.89
N ARG A 159 -0.46 -7.74 18.10
CA ARG A 159 0.19 -7.38 19.37
C ARG A 159 0.06 -8.52 20.37
N GLY A 160 1.21 -9.12 20.75
CA GLY A 160 1.19 -10.35 21.54
C GLY A 160 0.37 -11.43 20.82
N GLY A 161 -0.54 -12.08 21.51
CA GLY A 161 -1.47 -13.08 20.94
C GLY A 161 -2.72 -12.49 20.28
N THR A 162 -2.89 -11.16 20.27
CA THR A 162 -4.08 -10.52 19.69
C THR A 162 -3.81 -10.13 18.24
N VAL A 163 -4.74 -10.50 17.35
CA VAL A 163 -4.72 -10.15 15.93
C VAL A 163 -5.98 -9.35 15.59
N ARG A 164 -5.81 -8.17 15.01
CA ARG A 164 -6.91 -7.34 14.49
C ARG A 164 -6.81 -7.26 12.97
N ARG A 165 -7.86 -7.61 12.31
CA ARG A 165 -8.01 -7.54 10.85
C ARG A 165 -8.50 -6.15 10.43
N VAL A 166 -7.91 -5.59 9.38
CA VAL A 166 -8.31 -4.31 8.77
C VAL A 166 -8.71 -4.58 7.32
N THR A 167 -9.96 -4.28 7.00
CA THR A 167 -10.54 -4.48 5.67
C THR A 167 -11.03 -3.16 5.10
N CYS A 168 -11.25 -3.12 3.79
CA CYS A 168 -11.99 -2.04 3.15
C CYS A 168 -13.03 -2.60 2.16
N SER A 169 -13.96 -1.76 1.75
CA SER A 169 -14.99 -2.07 0.75
C SER A 169 -14.82 -1.28 -0.55
N CYS A 170 -13.66 -0.68 -0.78
CA CYS A 170 -13.35 0.07 -2.00
C CYS A 170 -13.05 -0.87 -3.18
N LEU A 171 -13.39 -0.42 -4.38
CA LEU A 171 -12.99 -1.06 -5.63
C LEU A 171 -11.49 -0.89 -5.90
N PRO A 172 -10.86 -1.77 -6.71
CA PRO A 172 -9.50 -1.56 -7.20
C PRO A 172 -9.31 -0.22 -7.89
N ALA A 173 -8.09 0.32 -7.84
CA ALA A 173 -7.73 1.54 -8.52
C ALA A 173 -7.76 1.36 -10.06
N GLY A 174 -8.34 2.32 -10.76
CA GLY A 174 -8.53 2.27 -12.20
C GLY A 174 -9.87 1.68 -12.66
N LEU A 175 -10.59 0.96 -11.80
CA LEU A 175 -11.83 0.30 -12.19
C LEU A 175 -12.99 1.29 -12.38
N GLN A 176 -12.99 2.42 -11.68
CA GLN A 176 -14.04 3.43 -11.80
C GLN A 176 -13.44 4.83 -11.86
N GLU A 177 -13.69 5.54 -12.97
CA GLU A 177 -13.27 6.93 -13.13
C GLU A 177 -14.01 7.85 -12.13
N GLY A 178 -13.29 8.84 -11.59
CA GLY A 178 -13.87 9.86 -10.72
C GLY A 178 -14.24 9.39 -9.32
N SER A 179 -13.93 8.15 -8.94
CA SER A 179 -14.11 7.69 -7.57
C SER A 179 -13.28 8.52 -6.59
N PRO A 180 -13.83 8.83 -5.40
CA PRO A 180 -13.03 9.44 -4.36
C PRO A 180 -11.89 8.50 -3.93
N PRO A 181 -10.81 9.02 -3.35
CA PRO A 181 -9.80 8.16 -2.71
C PRO A 181 -10.45 7.33 -1.59
N PRO A 182 -9.89 6.16 -1.26
CA PRO A 182 -10.39 5.35 -0.18
C PRO A 182 -10.34 6.12 1.15
N GLU A 183 -11.31 5.87 2.01
CA GLU A 183 -11.27 6.40 3.36
C GLU A 183 -10.07 5.82 4.12
N ALA A 184 -9.38 6.69 4.87
CA ALA A 184 -8.28 6.30 5.72
C ALA A 184 -8.78 5.48 6.92
N THR A 185 -8.15 4.35 7.17
CA THR A 185 -8.26 3.69 8.46
C THR A 185 -7.12 4.16 9.36
N HIS A 186 -7.44 4.95 10.39
CA HIS A 186 -6.46 5.38 11.36
C HIS A 186 -5.96 4.21 12.19
N ILE A 187 -4.66 4.08 12.28
CA ILE A 187 -3.98 3.07 13.09
C ILE A 187 -3.00 3.72 14.05
N LYS A 188 -2.80 3.07 15.18
CA LYS A 188 -1.76 3.40 16.13
C LYS A 188 -1.00 2.13 16.44
N LEU A 189 0.29 2.13 16.10
CA LEU A 189 1.21 1.06 16.46
C LEU A 189 1.83 1.35 17.82
N SER A 190 2.47 0.35 18.38
CA SER A 190 3.24 0.45 19.61
C SER A 190 4.41 -0.54 19.55
N PRO A 191 5.45 -0.35 20.36
CA PRO A 191 6.53 -1.32 20.45
C PRO A 191 6.00 -2.75 20.66
N GLY A 192 6.63 -3.71 19.98
CA GLY A 192 6.21 -5.12 19.96
C GLY A 192 5.08 -5.46 18.96
N CYS A 193 4.57 -4.47 18.21
CA CYS A 193 3.52 -4.71 17.21
C CYS A 193 4.07 -5.10 15.85
N PHE A 194 3.30 -5.93 15.13
CA PHE A 194 3.43 -6.14 13.70
C PHE A 194 2.24 -5.53 12.95
N LEU A 195 2.51 -4.98 11.78
CA LEU A 195 1.52 -4.81 10.71
C LEU A 195 1.91 -5.72 9.57
N VAL A 196 0.96 -6.52 9.08
CA VAL A 196 1.15 -7.42 7.94
C VAL A 196 0.16 -7.04 6.85
N MET A 197 0.69 -6.74 5.67
CA MET A 197 -0.05 -6.49 4.43
C MET A 197 0.23 -7.65 3.48
N LEU A 198 -0.77 -8.08 2.72
CA LEU A 198 -0.65 -9.23 1.82
C LEU A 198 -1.61 -9.10 0.62
N SER A 199 -1.29 -9.78 -0.47
CA SER A 199 -2.18 -9.93 -1.63
C SER A 199 -3.15 -11.10 -1.42
N ASP A 200 -4.20 -11.16 -2.23
CA ASP A 200 -5.24 -12.18 -2.12
C ASP A 200 -4.77 -13.59 -2.48
N GLY A 201 -3.67 -13.72 -3.23
CA GLY A 201 -3.01 -15.00 -3.47
C GLY A 201 -2.39 -15.63 -2.22
N VAL A 202 -2.18 -14.84 -1.14
CA VAL A 202 -1.71 -15.38 0.15
C VAL A 202 -2.87 -15.94 0.96
N ALA A 203 -3.93 -15.16 1.16
CA ALA A 203 -5.09 -15.55 1.93
C ALA A 203 -6.36 -14.88 1.40
N ASP A 204 -7.44 -15.64 1.33
CA ASP A 204 -8.75 -15.13 0.99
C ASP A 204 -9.39 -14.48 2.23
N SER A 205 -10.15 -13.42 2.02
CA SER A 205 -10.89 -12.74 3.08
C SER A 205 -11.93 -13.64 3.79
N LEU A 206 -12.32 -14.74 3.17
CA LEU A 206 -13.29 -15.71 3.69
C LEU A 206 -12.61 -16.94 4.32
N ASP A 207 -11.31 -17.15 4.11
CA ASP A 207 -10.54 -18.31 4.59
C ASP A 207 -9.16 -17.88 5.09
N ASP A 208 -9.13 -17.02 6.10
CA ASP A 208 -7.91 -16.49 6.70
C ASP A 208 -7.68 -16.93 8.16
N GLU A 209 -8.48 -17.86 8.68
CA GLU A 209 -8.38 -18.33 10.06
C GLU A 209 -6.98 -18.92 10.36
N TRP A 210 -6.44 -19.67 9.42
CA TRP A 210 -5.10 -20.23 9.54
C TRP A 210 -4.03 -19.13 9.73
N LEU A 211 -4.15 -18.03 8.98
CA LEU A 211 -3.23 -16.90 9.05
C LEU A 211 -3.37 -16.16 10.39
N GLN A 212 -4.60 -15.94 10.84
CA GLN A 212 -4.85 -15.32 12.14
C GLN A 212 -4.26 -16.18 13.27
N ASN A 213 -4.37 -17.52 13.20
CA ASN A 213 -3.78 -18.45 14.16
C ASN A 213 -2.25 -18.43 14.11
N LEU A 214 -1.64 -18.43 12.92
CA LEU A 214 -0.20 -18.28 12.75
C LEU A 214 0.29 -16.98 13.37
N LEU A 215 -0.36 -15.85 13.04
CA LEU A 215 -0.01 -14.54 13.57
C LEU A 215 -0.16 -14.49 15.11
N ALA A 216 -1.26 -15.02 15.65
CA ALA A 216 -1.50 -15.03 17.09
C ALA A 216 -0.43 -15.85 17.86
N GLY A 217 0.00 -16.96 17.29
CA GLY A 217 1.04 -17.83 17.86
C GLY A 217 2.48 -17.40 17.56
N TRP A 218 2.70 -16.37 16.75
CA TRP A 218 4.04 -15.94 16.39
C TRP A 218 4.74 -15.22 17.54
N GLU A 219 5.86 -15.75 18.01
CA GLU A 219 6.67 -15.17 19.10
C GLU A 219 7.97 -14.49 18.60
N GLY A 220 8.33 -14.67 17.33
CA GLY A 220 9.53 -14.08 16.73
C GLY A 220 9.42 -12.56 16.57
N HIS A 221 10.58 -11.89 16.47
CA HIS A 221 10.68 -10.44 16.31
C HIS A 221 11.28 -10.04 14.94
N ASP A 222 11.51 -11.01 14.07
CA ASP A 222 12.05 -10.80 12.71
C ASP A 222 10.91 -10.84 11.70
N PRO A 223 10.57 -9.68 11.08
CA PRO A 223 9.50 -9.63 10.08
C PRO A 223 9.81 -10.44 8.82
N GLN A 224 11.09 -10.63 8.47
CA GLN A 224 11.44 -11.43 7.30
C GLN A 224 11.17 -12.93 7.55
N GLN A 225 11.41 -13.41 8.77
CA GLN A 225 11.06 -14.79 9.13
C GLN A 225 9.54 -14.99 9.16
N LEU A 226 8.79 -14.00 9.67
CA LEU A 226 7.32 -14.05 9.64
C LEU A 226 6.80 -14.12 8.20
N VAL A 227 7.31 -13.28 7.31
CA VAL A 227 6.94 -13.27 5.89
C VAL A 227 7.21 -14.63 5.25
N ALA A 228 8.38 -15.23 5.51
CA ALA A 228 8.73 -16.55 4.99
C ALA A 228 7.78 -17.64 5.50
N ALA A 229 7.40 -17.61 6.78
CA ALA A 229 6.45 -18.56 7.36
C ALA A 229 5.05 -18.41 6.72
N ILE A 230 4.56 -17.19 6.56
CA ILE A 230 3.27 -16.91 5.91
C ILE A 230 3.24 -17.47 4.50
N LEU A 231 4.28 -17.22 3.68
CA LEU A 231 4.34 -17.73 2.30
C LEU A 231 4.45 -19.25 2.24
N ALA A 232 5.16 -19.88 3.17
CA ALA A 232 5.26 -21.33 3.25
C ALA A 232 3.90 -21.99 3.56
N ASP A 233 3.19 -21.48 4.58
CA ASP A 233 1.87 -21.97 4.96
C ASP A 233 0.83 -21.70 3.86
N SER A 234 0.90 -20.53 3.22
CA SER A 234 0.05 -20.20 2.07
C SER A 234 0.25 -21.19 0.91
N MET A 235 1.51 -21.54 0.62
CA MET A 235 1.82 -22.52 -0.44
C MET A 235 1.26 -23.91 -0.10
N GLU A 236 1.35 -24.34 1.15
CA GLU A 236 0.79 -25.62 1.59
C GLU A 236 -0.74 -25.65 1.48
N LYS A 237 -1.42 -24.55 1.81
CA LYS A 237 -2.88 -24.51 1.86
C LYS A 237 -3.55 -24.20 0.52
N ARG A 238 -2.95 -23.33 -0.27
CA ARG A 238 -3.55 -22.79 -1.52
C ARG A 238 -2.81 -23.22 -2.79
N GLY A 239 -1.62 -23.82 -2.64
CA GLY A 239 -0.74 -24.07 -3.77
C GLY A 239 -0.24 -22.76 -4.41
N GLY A 240 0.41 -22.85 -5.56
CA GLY A 240 0.88 -21.69 -6.32
C GLY A 240 -0.12 -21.18 -7.35
N THR A 241 -1.42 -21.14 -7.02
CA THR A 241 -2.49 -20.84 -7.98
C THR A 241 -2.55 -19.37 -8.36
N ASP A 242 -1.92 -18.50 -7.56
CA ASP A 242 -1.86 -17.06 -7.81
C ASP A 242 -0.53 -16.46 -7.35
N ASP A 243 -0.25 -15.23 -7.79
CA ASP A 243 0.84 -14.43 -7.26
C ASP A 243 0.62 -14.16 -5.77
N ALA A 244 1.67 -14.16 -4.97
CA ALA A 244 1.57 -13.97 -3.54
C ALA A 244 2.62 -12.99 -3.03
N GLY A 245 2.16 -11.86 -2.51
CA GLY A 245 2.98 -10.81 -1.93
C GLY A 245 2.70 -10.64 -0.44
N VAL A 246 3.76 -10.51 0.35
CA VAL A 246 3.67 -10.21 1.79
C VAL A 246 4.66 -9.12 2.14
N LEU A 247 4.19 -8.15 2.92
CA LEU A 247 4.97 -7.05 3.48
C LEU A 247 4.65 -6.94 4.97
N ALA A 248 5.65 -7.07 5.83
CA ALA A 248 5.49 -7.03 7.28
C ALA A 248 6.37 -5.92 7.89
N LEU A 249 5.76 -5.09 8.72
CA LEU A 249 6.41 -4.09 9.54
C LEU A 249 6.44 -4.57 10.99
N TYR A 250 7.58 -4.46 11.66
CA TYR A 250 7.73 -4.68 13.09
C TYR A 250 8.30 -3.43 13.76
N ILE A 251 7.69 -3.04 14.89
CA ILE A 251 8.18 -1.97 15.76
C ILE A 251 8.89 -2.62 16.94
N PRO A 252 10.23 -2.53 17.06
CA PRO A 252 10.98 -3.12 18.18
C PRO A 252 10.55 -2.57 19.55
N GLU A 253 10.61 -3.39 20.59
CA GLU A 253 10.26 -2.98 21.95
C GLU A 253 11.21 -1.92 22.51
N ASP A 254 12.47 -1.94 22.09
CA ASP A 254 13.51 -1.01 22.52
C ASP A 254 13.51 0.34 21.78
N SER A 255 12.49 0.60 20.96
CA SER A 255 12.39 1.81 20.13
C SER A 255 12.26 3.12 20.92
N GLY A 256 12.25 3.08 22.26
CA GLY A 256 12.16 4.26 23.14
C GLY A 256 13.48 4.76 23.74
N GLY A 257 14.63 4.20 23.37
CA GLY A 257 15.90 4.48 24.02
C GLY A 257 17.10 4.49 23.09
N ALA A 258 17.17 5.38 22.11
CA ALA A 258 18.46 5.75 21.56
C ALA A 258 19.16 6.66 22.59
N GLN A 259 19.93 6.06 23.52
CA GLN A 259 20.90 6.79 24.28
C GLN A 259 21.89 7.44 23.31
N ALA A 260 21.92 8.77 23.32
CA ALA A 260 23.04 9.53 22.78
C ALA A 260 24.32 9.04 23.49
N VAL A 261 25.26 8.51 22.72
CA VAL A 261 26.67 8.41 23.09
C VAL A 261 27.46 9.45 22.30
#